data_e124b46a4e930ee7244ab40e62661593
#
_entry.id   e124b46a4e930ee7244ab40e62661593
#
_cell.length_a   1.000
_cell.length_b   1.000
_cell.length_c   1.000
_cell.angle_alpha   90.00
_cell.angle_beta   90.00
_cell.angle_gamma   90.00
#
_symmetry.space_group_name_H-M   'P 1'
#
loop_
_entity.id
_entity.type
_entity.pdbx_description
1 polymer ?
#
loop_
_entity_poly.entity_id
_entity_poly.type
_entity_poly.pdbx_seq_one_letter_code
_entity_poly.pdbx_strand_id
1 'polypeptide(L)'
;MTPKKKEAVDSLHYETQHGQAINCDSLEYMKSLPDSSIDLVITSPPYALHFKKEYGNVEKHEYVDWFIPFAKEIKRILKDSGSFVLNIGGSYEKGTPTRSIYQFKLLVALVEQVGFHLAQEGFWYNPAKMPMPAEWVTVRRIRIKDSVEYVWWFRIIIR
;
A
#
# COMPACT_ATOMS: atom_id res chain seq x y z
N MET A 1 -19.77 27.39 10.03
CA MET A 1 -18.31 27.35 9.84
C MET A 1 -18.03 26.47 8.63
N THR A 2 -17.72 27.09 7.51
CA THR A 2 -17.39 26.42 6.24
C THR A 2 -16.03 25.76 6.37
N PRO A 3 -15.85 24.48 6.01
CA PRO A 3 -14.53 23.87 6.02
C PRO A 3 -13.67 24.57 4.96
N LYS A 4 -12.55 25.15 5.40
CA LYS A 4 -11.52 25.66 4.50
C LYS A 4 -11.08 24.53 3.58
N LYS A 5 -11.31 24.66 2.27
CA LYS A 5 -10.61 23.92 1.24
C LYS A 5 -9.11 24.08 1.51
N LYS A 6 -8.44 23.00 1.93
CA LYS A 6 -6.98 22.95 1.87
C LYS A 6 -6.62 23.06 0.41
N GLU A 7 -6.02 24.16 0.04
CA GLU A 7 -5.36 24.29 -1.25
C GLU A 7 -4.31 23.22 -1.34
N ALA A 8 -4.44 22.34 -2.33
CA ALA A 8 -3.42 21.39 -2.73
C ALA A 8 -2.32 22.21 -3.42
N VAL A 9 -1.47 22.82 -2.64
CA VAL A 9 -0.32 23.56 -3.15
C VAL A 9 0.92 22.89 -2.63
N ASP A 10 1.73 22.42 -3.58
CA ASP A 10 3.14 22.12 -3.52
C ASP A 10 3.83 22.63 -2.25
N SER A 11 3.83 21.82 -1.22
CA SER A 11 4.76 22.05 -0.15
C SER A 11 6.02 21.23 -0.45
N LEU A 12 6.80 21.71 -1.43
CA LEU A 12 8.17 21.24 -1.63
C LEU A 12 8.89 21.34 -0.29
N HIS A 13 9.23 20.19 0.29
CA HIS A 13 9.89 20.13 1.58
C HIS A 13 11.40 20.32 1.41
N TYR A 14 11.98 19.62 0.44
CA TYR A 14 13.36 19.84 -0.02
C TYR A 14 13.54 19.29 -1.44
N GLU A 15 14.60 19.75 -2.08
CA GLU A 15 15.01 19.33 -3.42
C GLU A 15 16.49 18.96 -3.43
N THR A 16 16.82 17.99 -4.28
CA THR A 16 18.19 17.58 -4.59
C THR A 16 18.38 17.59 -6.11
N GLN A 17 19.61 17.37 -6.57
CA GLN A 17 19.89 17.26 -8.00
C GLN A 17 19.05 16.16 -8.69
N HIS A 18 18.61 15.14 -7.97
CA HIS A 18 17.95 13.95 -8.54
C HIS A 18 16.56 13.65 -7.95
N GLY A 19 16.01 14.54 -7.13
CA GLY A 19 14.71 14.29 -6.52
C GLY A 19 14.18 15.40 -5.65
N GLN A 20 12.89 15.33 -5.40
CA GLN A 20 12.15 16.26 -4.56
C GLN A 20 11.39 15.50 -3.48
N ALA A 21 11.31 16.05 -2.29
CA ALA A 21 10.42 15.61 -1.24
C ALA A 21 9.25 16.59 -1.12
N ILE A 22 8.05 16.08 -1.34
CA ILE A 22 6.82 16.87 -1.36
C ILE A 22 5.93 16.40 -0.20
N ASN A 23 5.51 17.34 0.64
CA ASN A 23 4.62 17.07 1.78
C ASN A 23 3.18 17.48 1.43
N CYS A 24 2.43 16.56 0.83
CA CYS A 24 1.03 16.76 0.48
C CYS A 24 0.25 15.44 0.52
N ASP A 25 -1.06 15.49 0.30
CA ASP A 25 -1.84 14.28 0.03
C ASP A 25 -1.39 13.65 -1.29
N SER A 26 -0.96 12.39 -1.24
CA SER A 26 -0.38 11.71 -2.39
C SER A 26 -1.39 11.48 -3.52
N LEU A 27 -2.69 11.32 -3.22
CA LEU A 27 -3.73 11.17 -4.23
C LEU A 27 -3.93 12.48 -4.99
N GLU A 28 -3.99 13.60 -4.28
CA GLU A 28 -4.10 14.92 -4.90
C GLU A 28 -2.85 15.29 -5.71
N TYR A 29 -1.67 14.91 -5.21
CA TYR A 29 -0.43 15.10 -5.96
C TYR A 29 -0.42 14.28 -7.25
N MET A 30 -0.77 12.99 -7.20
CA MET A 30 -0.83 12.16 -8.41
C MET A 30 -1.79 12.71 -9.45
N LYS A 31 -2.94 13.28 -9.05
CA LYS A 31 -3.89 13.93 -9.97
C LYS A 31 -3.28 15.11 -10.74
N SER A 32 -2.28 15.78 -10.19
CA SER A 32 -1.56 16.88 -10.85
C SER A 32 -0.51 16.40 -11.85
N LEU A 33 -0.10 15.13 -11.80
CA LEU A 33 0.90 14.58 -12.71
C LEU A 33 0.29 14.23 -14.07
N PRO A 34 1.05 14.39 -15.18
CA PRO A 34 0.60 13.98 -16.51
C PRO A 34 0.39 12.46 -16.60
N ASP A 35 -0.50 12.06 -17.50
CA ASP A 35 -0.66 10.64 -17.85
C ASP A 35 0.64 10.09 -18.43
N SER A 36 0.91 8.81 -18.18
CA SER A 36 2.06 8.07 -18.75
C SER A 36 3.41 8.80 -18.62
N SER A 37 3.64 9.42 -17.45
CA SER A 37 4.83 10.22 -17.17
C SER A 37 5.85 9.54 -16.25
N ILE A 38 5.43 8.53 -15.49
CA ILE A 38 6.22 7.89 -14.43
C ILE A 38 6.67 6.49 -14.88
N ASP A 39 7.92 6.17 -14.62
CA ASP A 39 8.50 4.84 -14.94
C ASP A 39 8.27 3.82 -13.83
N LEU A 40 8.26 4.26 -12.57
CA LEU A 40 8.16 3.37 -11.42
C LEU A 40 7.44 4.06 -10.26
N VAL A 41 6.46 3.36 -9.69
CA VAL A 41 5.87 3.70 -8.38
C VAL A 41 6.20 2.57 -7.41
N ILE A 42 6.80 2.92 -6.27
CA ILE A 42 7.03 2.01 -5.14
C ILE A 42 6.33 2.57 -3.92
N THR A 43 5.53 1.77 -3.24
CA THR A 43 4.87 2.21 -2.00
C THR A 43 4.67 1.08 -1.01
N SER A 44 4.63 1.46 0.27
CA SER A 44 4.19 0.63 1.39
C SER A 44 3.10 1.43 2.13
N PRO A 45 1.84 1.33 1.72
CA PRO A 45 0.76 2.11 2.30
C PRO A 45 0.49 1.70 3.75
N PRO A 46 -0.21 2.52 4.55
CA PRO A 46 -0.63 2.13 5.89
C PRO A 46 -1.34 0.79 5.88
N TYR A 47 -0.86 -0.19 6.65
CA TYR A 47 -1.48 -1.52 6.71
C TYR A 47 -2.76 -1.49 7.55
N ALA A 48 -3.71 -2.37 7.23
CA ALA A 48 -4.95 -2.54 8.00
C ALA A 48 -4.69 -3.26 9.34
N LEU A 49 -4.06 -2.56 10.28
CA LEU A 49 -3.72 -3.06 11.60
C LEU A 49 -4.91 -2.94 12.57
N HIS A 50 -4.88 -3.69 13.67
CA HIS A 50 -5.92 -3.65 14.71
C HIS A 50 -5.97 -2.35 15.51
N PHE A 51 -4.87 -1.60 15.56
CA PHE A 51 -4.76 -0.34 16.29
C PHE A 51 -4.56 0.81 15.31
N LYS A 52 -5.25 1.91 15.58
CA LYS A 52 -5.09 3.12 14.77
C LYS A 52 -3.72 3.73 15.02
N LYS A 53 -3.05 4.09 13.93
CA LYS A 53 -1.83 4.87 13.93
C LYS A 53 -2.16 6.34 13.82
N GLU A 54 -1.27 7.21 14.29
CA GLU A 54 -1.43 8.68 14.20
C GLU A 54 -1.59 9.16 12.75
N TYR A 55 -0.92 8.48 11.80
CA TYR A 55 -1.04 8.77 10.37
C TYR A 55 -2.33 8.23 9.73
N GLY A 56 -3.21 7.59 10.52
CA GLY A 56 -4.44 6.96 10.05
C GLY A 56 -4.19 5.62 9.34
N ASN A 57 -5.02 4.64 9.62
CA ASN A 57 -5.12 3.39 8.88
C ASN A 57 -6.58 3.01 8.80
N VAL A 58 -6.95 2.42 7.68
CA VAL A 58 -8.33 2.07 7.35
C VAL A 58 -8.64 0.68 7.87
N GLU A 59 -9.89 0.43 8.22
CA GLU A 59 -10.37 -0.89 8.62
C GLU A 59 -10.24 -1.90 7.45
N LYS A 60 -10.04 -3.16 7.81
CA LYS A 60 -9.76 -4.22 6.82
C LYS A 60 -10.83 -4.39 5.75
N HIS A 61 -12.09 -4.20 6.14
CA HIS A 61 -13.22 -4.36 5.22
C HIS A 61 -13.38 -3.18 4.25
N GLU A 62 -12.84 -2.00 4.59
CA GLU A 62 -12.84 -0.79 3.76
C GLU A 62 -11.55 -0.63 2.96
N TYR A 63 -10.53 -1.45 3.22
CA TYR A 63 -9.18 -1.25 2.72
C TYR A 63 -9.09 -1.26 1.19
N VAL A 64 -9.81 -2.15 0.54
CA VAL A 64 -9.84 -2.23 -0.92
C VAL A 64 -10.44 -0.94 -1.50
N ASP A 65 -11.62 -0.54 -1.04
CA ASP A 65 -12.32 0.65 -1.52
C ASP A 65 -11.50 1.93 -1.28
N TRP A 66 -10.81 2.00 -0.14
CA TRP A 66 -9.90 3.09 0.16
C TRP A 66 -8.70 3.15 -0.79
N PHE A 67 -8.11 2.00 -1.16
CA PHE A 67 -6.90 1.97 -1.99
C PHE A 67 -7.17 2.09 -3.50
N ILE A 68 -8.34 1.70 -3.97
CA ILE A 68 -8.70 1.74 -5.40
C ILE A 68 -8.49 3.12 -6.06
N PRO A 69 -8.87 4.27 -5.45
CA PRO A 69 -8.59 5.58 -6.03
C PRO A 69 -7.10 5.83 -6.26
N PHE A 70 -6.23 5.45 -5.32
CA PHE A 70 -4.77 5.54 -5.48
C PHE A 70 -4.28 4.65 -6.61
N ALA A 71 -4.76 3.40 -6.66
CA ALA A 71 -4.37 2.44 -7.69
C ALA A 71 -4.73 2.91 -9.10
N LYS A 72 -5.90 3.55 -9.28
CA LYS A 72 -6.32 4.12 -10.57
C LYS A 72 -5.41 5.26 -11.00
N GLU A 73 -5.06 6.17 -10.08
CA GLU A 73 -4.12 7.26 -10.38
C GLU A 73 -2.71 6.73 -10.65
N ILE A 74 -2.22 5.76 -9.88
CA ILE A 74 -0.95 5.08 -10.16
C ILE A 74 -0.95 4.51 -11.58
N LYS A 75 -2.04 3.83 -11.97
CA LYS A 75 -2.15 3.27 -13.32
C LYS A 75 -2.14 4.34 -14.41
N ARG A 76 -2.84 5.47 -14.19
CA ARG A 76 -2.92 6.58 -15.13
C ARG A 76 -1.56 7.24 -15.38
N ILE A 77 -0.80 7.49 -14.31
CA ILE A 77 0.48 8.20 -14.42
C ILE A 77 1.64 7.30 -14.89
N LEU A 78 1.51 5.98 -14.75
CA LEU A 78 2.54 5.05 -15.21
C LEU A 78 2.58 4.95 -16.74
N LYS A 79 3.78 4.95 -17.29
CA LYS A 79 4.02 4.62 -18.71
C LYS A 79 3.64 3.17 -18.99
N ASP A 80 3.38 2.84 -20.25
CA ASP A 80 3.12 1.46 -20.70
C ASP A 80 4.22 0.47 -20.28
N SER A 81 5.48 0.93 -20.31
CA SER A 81 6.65 0.16 -19.82
C SER A 81 6.85 0.26 -18.31
N GLY A 82 6.05 1.08 -17.63
CA GLY A 82 6.20 1.37 -16.21
C GLY A 82 5.90 0.19 -15.30
N SER A 83 6.29 0.33 -14.06
CA SER A 83 6.13 -0.68 -13.00
C SER A 83 5.50 -0.10 -11.75
N PHE A 84 4.63 -0.89 -11.12
CA PHE A 84 4.12 -0.61 -9.79
C PHE A 84 4.58 -1.69 -8.83
N VAL A 85 5.26 -1.31 -7.74
CA VAL A 85 5.72 -2.22 -6.70
C VAL A 85 5.02 -1.88 -5.39
N LEU A 86 4.29 -2.85 -4.86
CA LEU A 86 3.52 -2.72 -3.63
C LEU A 86 4.08 -3.65 -2.57
N ASN A 87 4.62 -3.06 -1.47
CA ASN A 87 4.92 -3.82 -0.27
C ASN A 87 3.75 -3.76 0.69
N ILE A 88 3.25 -4.91 1.14
CA ILE A 88 2.11 -5.00 2.04
C ILE A 88 2.24 -6.13 3.06
N GLY A 89 2.03 -5.80 4.34
CA GLY A 89 2.06 -6.76 5.43
C GLY A 89 0.71 -7.41 5.67
N GLY A 90 0.73 -8.64 6.16
CA GLY A 90 -0.46 -9.34 6.64
C GLY A 90 -0.95 -8.82 7.99
N SER A 91 -2.19 -9.12 8.33
CA SER A 91 -2.81 -8.82 9.62
C SER A 91 -3.61 -10.01 10.13
N TYR A 92 -4.04 -9.96 11.40
CA TYR A 92 -4.89 -10.97 12.04
C TYR A 92 -6.29 -10.42 12.29
N GLU A 93 -7.28 -11.30 12.36
CA GLU A 93 -8.62 -10.93 12.82
C GLU A 93 -8.61 -10.68 14.33
N LYS A 94 -9.40 -9.70 14.77
CA LYS A 94 -9.45 -9.31 16.20
C LYS A 94 -10.03 -10.43 17.04
N GLY A 95 -9.35 -10.78 18.13
CA GLY A 95 -9.84 -11.76 19.11
C GLY A 95 -9.78 -13.22 18.66
N THR A 96 -9.25 -13.51 17.47
CA THR A 96 -9.12 -14.89 16.96
C THR A 96 -7.72 -15.16 16.41
N PRO A 97 -7.22 -16.41 16.47
CA PRO A 97 -5.94 -16.77 15.89
C PRO A 97 -6.02 -16.93 14.34
N THR A 98 -6.87 -16.19 13.69
CA THR A 98 -7.13 -16.26 12.25
C THR A 98 -6.50 -15.10 11.52
N ARG A 99 -5.90 -15.37 10.36
CA ARG A 99 -5.34 -14.31 9.52
C ARG A 99 -6.44 -13.59 8.76
N SER A 100 -6.28 -12.27 8.64
CA SER A 100 -7.05 -11.50 7.68
C SER A 100 -6.56 -11.79 6.26
N ILE A 101 -7.47 -11.71 5.31
CA ILE A 101 -7.17 -11.87 3.88
C ILE A 101 -7.28 -10.54 3.12
N TYR A 102 -7.25 -9.40 3.85
CA TYR A 102 -7.46 -8.08 3.24
C TYR A 102 -6.46 -7.78 2.11
N GLN A 103 -5.19 -8.16 2.30
CA GLN A 103 -4.15 -7.96 1.29
C GLN A 103 -4.43 -8.77 0.02
N PHE A 104 -4.89 -10.01 0.14
CA PHE A 104 -5.25 -10.84 -1.03
C PHE A 104 -6.48 -10.31 -1.76
N LYS A 105 -7.48 -9.77 -1.03
CA LYS A 105 -8.61 -9.08 -1.64
C LYS A 105 -8.15 -7.85 -2.43
N LEU A 106 -7.16 -7.10 -1.88
CA LEU A 106 -6.55 -6.00 -2.60
C LEU A 106 -5.82 -6.48 -3.86
N LEU A 107 -5.04 -7.55 -3.79
CA LEU A 107 -4.36 -8.13 -4.96
C LEU A 107 -5.36 -8.44 -6.08
N VAL A 108 -6.44 -9.16 -5.76
CA VAL A 108 -7.49 -9.49 -6.73
C VAL A 108 -8.12 -8.22 -7.32
N ALA A 109 -8.44 -7.24 -6.49
CA ALA A 109 -9.02 -5.98 -6.95
C ALA A 109 -8.07 -5.17 -7.86
N LEU A 110 -6.77 -5.16 -7.57
CA LEU A 110 -5.77 -4.52 -8.42
C LEU A 110 -5.70 -5.16 -9.82
N VAL A 111 -5.84 -6.48 -9.89
CA VAL A 111 -5.82 -7.20 -11.17
C VAL A 111 -7.18 -7.09 -11.88
N GLU A 112 -8.29 -7.41 -11.22
CA GLU A 112 -9.59 -7.56 -11.86
C GLU A 112 -10.34 -6.24 -12.05
N GLN A 113 -10.24 -5.30 -11.09
CA GLN A 113 -11.00 -4.05 -11.15
C GLN A 113 -10.18 -2.90 -11.73
N VAL A 114 -8.87 -2.81 -11.39
CA VAL A 114 -7.99 -1.75 -11.89
C VAL A 114 -7.32 -2.17 -13.21
N GLY A 115 -7.12 -3.47 -13.41
CA GLY A 115 -6.54 -4.04 -14.61
C GLY A 115 -5.02 -3.92 -14.67
N PHE A 116 -4.34 -4.07 -13.54
CA PHE A 116 -2.92 -4.34 -13.50
C PHE A 116 -2.62 -5.80 -13.84
N HIS A 117 -1.43 -6.07 -14.33
CA HIS A 117 -0.92 -7.43 -14.50
C HIS A 117 0.10 -7.73 -13.41
N LEU A 118 -0.15 -8.74 -12.58
CA LEU A 118 0.83 -9.22 -11.61
C LEU A 118 1.98 -9.88 -12.37
N ALA A 119 3.14 -9.23 -12.38
CA ALA A 119 4.33 -9.72 -13.07
C ALA A 119 5.14 -10.70 -12.21
N GLN A 120 5.27 -10.40 -10.91
CA GLN A 120 6.07 -11.19 -9.98
C GLN A 120 5.61 -11.00 -8.55
N GLU A 121 5.68 -12.08 -7.77
CA GLU A 121 5.62 -12.07 -6.31
C GLU A 121 7.02 -12.13 -5.71
N GLY A 122 7.26 -11.30 -4.74
CA GLY A 122 8.45 -11.31 -3.90
C GLY A 122 8.08 -11.26 -2.43
N PHE A 123 9.06 -11.50 -1.58
CA PHE A 123 8.88 -11.46 -0.13
C PHE A 123 10.01 -10.65 0.51
N TRP A 124 9.64 -9.69 1.34
CA TRP A 124 10.60 -9.04 2.21
C TRP A 124 10.74 -9.86 3.50
N TYR A 125 11.88 -10.50 3.67
CA TYR A 125 12.20 -11.26 4.87
C TYR A 125 12.71 -10.34 5.98
N ASN A 126 12.04 -10.39 7.15
CA ASN A 126 12.44 -9.65 8.34
C ASN A 126 12.55 -10.60 9.55
N PRO A 127 13.76 -11.11 9.86
CA PRO A 127 13.97 -12.03 10.98
C PRO A 127 13.75 -11.37 12.33
N ALA A 128 13.91 -10.04 12.42
CA ALA A 128 13.73 -9.26 13.66
C ALA A 128 12.26 -8.93 13.95
N LYS A 129 11.30 -9.34 13.09
CA LYS A 129 9.88 -9.10 13.33
C LYS A 129 9.45 -9.72 14.66
N MET A 130 8.76 -8.94 15.50
CA MET A 130 8.32 -9.38 16.80
C MET A 130 7.35 -10.57 16.72
N PRO A 131 7.36 -11.49 17.70
CA PRO A 131 6.44 -12.64 17.73
C PRO A 131 5.01 -12.22 18.14
N MET A 132 4.34 -11.53 17.23
CA MET A 132 2.99 -10.99 17.42
C MET A 132 1.95 -11.78 16.61
N PRO A 133 0.70 -11.87 17.07
CA PRO A 133 0.19 -11.48 18.39
C PRO A 133 0.76 -12.38 19.50
N ALA A 134 1.27 -11.75 20.55
CA ALA A 134 1.97 -12.46 21.63
C ALA A 134 1.12 -13.56 22.28
N GLU A 135 -0.18 -13.33 22.46
CA GLU A 135 -1.14 -14.31 23.00
C GLU A 135 -1.04 -15.66 22.27
N TRP A 136 -1.01 -15.66 20.95
CA TRP A 136 -1.07 -16.90 20.16
C TRP A 136 0.30 -17.45 19.78
N VAL A 137 1.28 -16.59 19.62
CA VAL A 137 2.63 -16.99 19.20
C VAL A 137 3.49 -17.36 20.40
N THR A 138 3.49 -16.53 21.45
CA THR A 138 4.38 -16.68 22.61
C THR A 138 3.71 -17.41 23.76
N VAL A 139 2.48 -17.02 24.15
CA VAL A 139 1.78 -17.55 25.32
C VAL A 139 1.17 -18.93 25.02
N ARG A 140 0.23 -18.96 24.08
CA ARG A 140 -0.50 -20.21 23.73
C ARG A 140 0.24 -21.10 22.75
N ARG A 141 1.20 -20.57 22.00
CA ARG A 141 2.04 -21.31 21.03
C ARG A 141 1.25 -22.09 19.98
N ILE A 142 0.11 -21.56 19.55
CA ILE A 142 -0.75 -22.16 18.53
C ILE A 142 -0.52 -21.55 17.14
N ARG A 143 0.39 -20.58 17.02
CA ARG A 143 0.79 -19.93 15.78
C ARG A 143 2.30 -19.69 15.75
N ILE A 144 2.86 -19.69 14.55
CA ILE A 144 4.24 -19.22 14.31
C ILE A 144 4.25 -17.71 14.06
N LYS A 145 5.38 -17.05 14.34
CA LYS A 145 5.56 -15.63 14.05
C LYS A 145 5.64 -15.39 12.54
N ASP A 146 5.17 -14.22 12.12
CA ASP A 146 5.41 -13.75 10.76
C ASP A 146 6.88 -13.33 10.59
N SER A 147 7.46 -13.66 9.45
CA SER A 147 8.83 -13.26 9.11
C SER A 147 8.94 -12.59 7.75
N VAL A 148 7.85 -12.53 7.00
CA VAL A 148 7.82 -11.97 5.66
C VAL A 148 6.68 -10.98 5.48
N GLU A 149 6.84 -10.10 4.51
CA GLU A 149 5.81 -9.25 3.94
C GLU A 149 5.78 -9.47 2.44
N TYR A 150 4.61 -9.28 1.83
CA TYR A 150 4.47 -9.44 0.39
C TYR A 150 5.03 -8.23 -0.34
N VAL A 151 5.75 -8.46 -1.43
CA VAL A 151 6.19 -7.44 -2.39
C VAL A 151 5.68 -7.87 -3.75
N TRP A 152 4.66 -7.18 -4.25
CA TRP A 152 4.07 -7.47 -5.53
C TRP A 152 4.52 -6.48 -6.59
N TRP A 153 4.99 -7.00 -7.72
CA TRP A 153 5.35 -6.22 -8.87
C TRP A 153 4.28 -6.35 -9.95
N PHE A 154 3.73 -5.21 -10.33
CA PHE A 154 2.71 -5.10 -11.37
C PHE A 154 3.25 -4.37 -12.60
N ARG A 155 2.68 -4.72 -13.76
CA ARG A 155 2.88 -4.06 -15.05
C ARG A 155 1.57 -3.52 -15.58
N ILE A 156 1.67 -2.50 -16.47
CA ILE A 156 0.52 -1.95 -17.20
C ILE A 156 0.19 -2.83 -18.40
N ILE A 157 1.20 -3.25 -19.14
CA ILE A 157 1.11 -4.08 -20.35
C ILE A 157 2.02 -5.29 -20.18
N ILE A 158 1.53 -6.45 -20.63
CA ILE A 158 2.34 -7.68 -20.78
C ILE A 158 2.94 -7.64 -22.20
N ARG A 159 4.25 -7.58 -22.29
CA ARG A 159 5.02 -7.75 -23.53
C ARG A 159 5.92 -8.95 -23.42
#